data_955fbf4db5715f65e530184975334dd6
#
_entry.id   955fbf4db5715f65e530184975334dd6
#
_cell.length_a   1.000
_cell.length_b   1.000
_cell.length_c   1.000
_cell.angle_alpha   90.00
_cell.angle_beta   90.00
_cell.angle_gamma   90.00
#
_symmetry.space_group_name_H-M   'P 1'
#
loop_
_entity.id
_entity.type
_entity.pdbx_description
1 polymer ?
#
loop_
_entity_poly.entity_id
_entity_poly.type
_entity_poly.pdbx_seq_one_letter_code
_entity_poly.pdbx_strand_id
1 'polypeptide(L)'
;NGACGDDGNAILPITLPTSAFIAGVNTIAVEIHQDAITSTDISFDMELIGSTDSTFNSSSADLNLPTCSNIMFAGLYWGAGQGAGGANTGWINGETSCKLKLPGASNFTTITSAQTDYWNNIAIPGYVHTGYQSFANITSLVNPTNPNGTYTLANVASPVGLDDAYGGWTIVIVYGNPALSQRNLTVFDGCAAVKSGSGNVDVAINGFLTPAAGPVSCELGTVVHDGDRSSFDGFEFKETSAPVFYDLATTSVPLNGAGDAWNSKISNKGIVTTNRNPAFQNTLGYDASVFDLPNAGNAQLGNSKTSGTVRFFSNNENVIATVLTTSISQYNPSFAFDKTATDINGGSLVPGDSIRYQINYNNTGNDSSTNTLIIDNIPLGSSFIPGSIKINGVTKTDVAADDQAEYEFINNR
;
A
#
# COMPACT_ATOMS: atom_id res chain seq x y z
N ASN A 1 11.27 34.33 -26.86
CA ASN A 1 11.01 33.79 -28.19
C ASN A 1 12.10 32.78 -28.55
N GLY A 2 12.09 31.60 -27.97
CA GLY A 2 12.89 30.46 -28.38
C GLY A 2 11.96 29.48 -29.10
N ALA A 3 12.37 28.93 -30.22
CA ALA A 3 11.67 27.80 -30.82
C ALA A 3 11.69 26.67 -29.84
N CYS A 4 10.51 26.13 -29.50
CA CYS A 4 10.39 24.88 -28.76
C CYS A 4 10.79 23.77 -29.74
N GLY A 5 11.99 23.24 -29.60
CA GLY A 5 12.54 22.19 -30.48
C GLY A 5 12.11 20.77 -30.10
N ASP A 6 11.00 20.61 -29.37
CA ASP A 6 10.60 19.32 -28.79
C ASP A 6 9.15 18.90 -29.13
N ASP A 7 8.56 19.48 -30.19
CA ASP A 7 7.18 19.20 -30.63
C ASP A 7 6.11 19.39 -29.54
N GLY A 8 6.33 20.34 -28.60
CA GLY A 8 5.37 20.67 -27.56
C GLY A 8 5.40 19.75 -26.34
N ASN A 9 6.42 18.93 -26.18
CA ASN A 9 6.56 18.05 -25.00
C ASN A 9 7.19 18.75 -23.78
N ALA A 10 7.85 19.92 -23.96
CA ALA A 10 8.39 20.65 -22.84
C ALA A 10 7.34 21.54 -22.17
N ILE A 11 7.17 21.36 -20.88
CA ILE A 11 6.46 22.31 -20.03
C ILE A 11 7.44 23.43 -19.69
N LEU A 12 7.14 24.65 -20.17
CA LEU A 12 7.92 25.84 -19.85
C LEU A 12 7.33 26.50 -18.60
N PRO A 13 7.93 26.37 -17.42
CA PRO A 13 7.42 27.02 -16.22
C PRO A 13 7.69 28.53 -16.30
N ILE A 14 6.64 29.32 -16.13
CA ILE A 14 6.73 30.79 -16.02
C ILE A 14 6.28 31.15 -14.61
N THR A 15 7.17 31.72 -13.81
CA THR A 15 6.80 32.29 -12.52
C THR A 15 6.17 33.67 -12.72
N LEU A 16 4.90 33.80 -12.34
CA LEU A 16 4.21 35.08 -12.33
C LEU A 16 4.31 35.71 -10.93
N PRO A 17 4.59 37.03 -10.84
CA PRO A 17 4.61 37.68 -9.54
C PRO A 17 3.19 37.69 -8.93
N THR A 18 3.08 37.62 -7.62
CA THR A 18 1.80 37.67 -6.91
C THR A 18 1.01 38.95 -7.20
N SER A 19 1.69 40.06 -7.56
CA SER A 19 1.07 41.29 -7.98
C SER A 19 0.35 41.23 -9.35
N ALA A 20 0.56 40.14 -10.10
CA ALA A 20 -0.15 39.91 -11.35
C ALA A 20 -1.59 39.35 -11.11
N PHE A 21 -1.92 38.97 -9.87
CA PHE A 21 -3.22 38.44 -9.52
C PHE A 21 -3.93 39.36 -8.54
N ILE A 22 -5.21 39.60 -8.79
CA ILE A 22 -6.09 40.35 -7.88
C ILE A 22 -7.16 39.42 -7.29
N ALA A 23 -7.74 39.80 -6.17
CA ALA A 23 -8.92 39.09 -5.64
C ALA A 23 -10.08 39.23 -6.65
N GLY A 24 -10.67 38.10 -7.03
CA GLY A 24 -11.74 38.05 -8.02
C GLY A 24 -11.29 37.42 -9.35
N VAL A 25 -11.93 37.84 -10.44
CA VAL A 25 -11.69 37.26 -11.76
C VAL A 25 -10.38 37.84 -12.32
N ASN A 26 -9.47 36.92 -12.70
CA ASN A 26 -8.26 37.22 -13.43
C ASN A 26 -8.35 36.56 -14.81
N THR A 27 -7.83 37.23 -15.85
CA THR A 27 -7.83 36.71 -17.22
C THR A 27 -6.37 36.55 -17.69
N ILE A 28 -6.06 35.34 -18.14
CA ILE A 28 -4.79 35.04 -18.79
C ILE A 28 -5.08 34.91 -20.27
N ALA A 29 -4.35 35.68 -21.09
CA ALA A 29 -4.41 35.56 -22.53
C ALA A 29 -3.08 35.01 -23.05
N VAL A 30 -3.14 34.01 -23.90
CA VAL A 30 -1.99 33.37 -24.52
C VAL A 30 -2.11 33.50 -26.02
N GLU A 31 -1.06 33.94 -26.65
CA GLU A 31 -0.96 34.02 -28.10
C GLU A 31 0.04 32.98 -28.60
N ILE A 32 -0.42 32.11 -29.49
CA ILE A 32 0.38 31.03 -30.05
C ILE A 32 0.65 31.36 -31.52
N HIS A 33 1.93 31.37 -31.91
CA HIS A 33 2.37 31.58 -33.27
C HIS A 33 2.94 30.30 -33.85
N GLN A 34 2.46 29.92 -35.01
CA GLN A 34 3.11 28.86 -35.80
C GLN A 34 4.42 29.42 -36.39
N ASP A 35 5.46 28.62 -36.33
CA ASP A 35 6.76 28.97 -36.90
C ASP A 35 6.72 28.93 -38.46
N ALA A 36 5.89 28.05 -39.03
CA ALA A 36 5.70 27.95 -40.47
C ALA A 36 4.22 27.70 -40.83
N ILE A 37 3.76 28.30 -41.91
CA ILE A 37 2.38 28.17 -42.41
C ILE A 37 2.01 26.72 -42.82
N THR A 38 3.02 25.88 -42.97
CA THR A 38 2.87 24.46 -43.31
C THR A 38 2.95 23.53 -42.13
N SER A 39 3.18 24.06 -40.93
CA SER A 39 3.13 23.23 -39.71
C SER A 39 1.71 22.79 -39.45
N THR A 40 1.54 21.51 -39.13
CA THR A 40 0.24 20.91 -38.78
C THR A 40 0.01 20.87 -37.27
N ASP A 41 1.00 21.22 -36.48
CA ASP A 41 1.05 20.97 -35.03
C ASP A 41 0.92 22.30 -34.27
N ILE A 42 -0.29 22.57 -33.78
CA ILE A 42 -0.53 23.57 -32.74
C ILE A 42 -1.10 22.84 -31.54
N SER A 43 -0.31 22.72 -30.50
CA SER A 43 -0.78 22.25 -29.21
C SER A 43 -0.52 23.32 -28.15
N PHE A 44 -1.46 23.51 -27.25
CA PHE A 44 -1.33 24.35 -26.09
C PHE A 44 -1.98 23.69 -24.91
N ASP A 45 -1.21 23.51 -23.87
CA ASP A 45 -1.70 23.09 -22.55
C ASP A 45 -1.18 24.07 -21.52
N MET A 46 -2.00 24.43 -20.56
CA MET A 46 -1.65 25.37 -19.50
C MET A 46 -2.22 24.91 -18.17
N GLU A 47 -1.35 24.76 -17.20
CA GLU A 47 -1.72 24.61 -15.82
C GLU A 47 -1.37 25.89 -15.05
N LEU A 48 -2.30 26.46 -14.30
CA LEU A 48 -2.06 27.56 -13.37
C LEU A 48 -2.08 27.04 -11.94
N ILE A 49 -0.91 26.99 -11.31
CA ILE A 49 -0.79 26.57 -9.92
C ILE A 49 -0.59 27.82 -9.06
N GLY A 50 -1.58 28.15 -8.22
CA GLY A 50 -1.49 29.19 -7.19
C GLY A 50 -1.37 28.57 -5.81
N SER A 51 -0.36 28.94 -5.04
CA SER A 51 -0.21 28.55 -3.65
C SER A 51 0.09 29.77 -2.78
N THR A 52 -0.50 29.82 -1.59
CA THR A 52 -0.09 30.78 -0.55
C THR A 52 1.24 30.39 0.08
N ASP A 53 1.66 29.13 -0.11
CA ASP A 53 2.95 28.59 0.32
C ASP A 53 3.94 28.58 -0.84
N SER A 54 5.17 29.03 -0.59
CA SER A 54 6.24 28.94 -1.57
C SER A 54 6.62 27.47 -1.77
N THR A 55 6.33 26.94 -2.96
CA THR A 55 6.72 25.59 -3.39
C THR A 55 7.47 25.69 -4.72
N PHE A 56 8.46 24.80 -4.93
CA PHE A 56 9.24 24.78 -6.17
C PHE A 56 8.88 23.60 -7.09
N ASN A 57 8.21 22.60 -6.57
CA ASN A 57 7.54 21.54 -7.34
C ASN A 57 6.36 21.01 -6.55
N SER A 58 5.40 20.38 -7.22
CA SER A 58 4.32 19.65 -6.56
C SER A 58 3.68 18.64 -7.49
N SER A 59 3.13 17.58 -6.88
CA SER A 59 2.27 16.62 -7.56
C SER A 59 1.24 16.06 -6.59
N SER A 60 0.17 15.46 -7.10
CA SER A 60 -0.90 14.93 -6.26
C SER A 60 -1.33 13.53 -6.66
N ALA A 61 -1.94 12.83 -5.71
CA ALA A 61 -2.58 11.53 -5.94
C ALA A 61 -3.83 11.40 -5.07
N ASP A 62 -4.81 10.65 -5.56
CA ASP A 62 -6.06 10.44 -4.87
C ASP A 62 -6.06 9.09 -4.13
N LEU A 63 -6.45 9.13 -2.86
CA LEU A 63 -6.75 7.94 -2.08
C LEU A 63 -8.25 7.66 -2.13
N ASN A 64 -8.61 6.41 -2.42
CA ASN A 64 -9.99 5.95 -2.46
C ASN A 64 -10.12 4.56 -1.82
N LEU A 65 -10.27 4.53 -0.51
CA LEU A 65 -10.50 3.30 0.26
C LEU A 65 -12.01 3.00 0.35
N PRO A 66 -12.38 1.72 0.51
CA PRO A 66 -13.76 1.33 0.78
C PRO A 66 -14.34 2.05 2.00
N THR A 67 -15.66 2.23 2.01
CA THR A 67 -16.36 2.77 3.19
C THR A 67 -16.11 1.92 4.44
N CYS A 68 -16.10 2.52 5.61
CA CYS A 68 -15.78 1.88 6.90
C CYS A 68 -14.30 1.44 7.04
N SER A 69 -13.40 1.93 6.19
CA SER A 69 -11.97 1.74 6.39
C SER A 69 -11.45 2.63 7.52
N ASN A 70 -10.56 2.08 8.34
CA ASN A 70 -9.88 2.80 9.41
C ASN A 70 -8.36 2.70 9.23
N ILE A 71 -7.67 3.83 9.25
CA ILE A 71 -6.21 3.89 9.04
C ILE A 71 -5.49 3.35 10.27
N MET A 72 -4.61 2.40 10.05
CA MET A 72 -3.73 1.81 11.06
C MET A 72 -2.30 2.33 10.95
N PHE A 73 -1.86 2.63 9.73
CA PHE A 73 -0.54 3.19 9.43
C PHE A 73 -0.58 3.98 8.14
N ALA A 74 0.16 5.10 8.11
CA ALA A 74 0.43 5.88 6.91
C ALA A 74 1.91 6.29 6.92
N GLY A 75 2.69 5.72 6.01
CA GLY A 75 4.10 6.03 5.80
C GLY A 75 4.28 6.87 4.54
N LEU A 76 4.82 8.07 4.68
CA LEU A 76 5.18 8.92 3.57
C LEU A 76 6.64 8.68 3.20
N TYR A 77 6.89 8.35 1.95
CA TYR A 77 8.20 8.16 1.35
C TYR A 77 8.37 9.17 0.22
N TRP A 78 9.50 9.89 0.20
CA TRP A 78 9.84 10.78 -0.90
C TRP A 78 11.33 10.70 -1.18
N GLY A 79 11.70 10.79 -2.44
CA GLY A 79 13.07 10.62 -2.83
C GLY A 79 13.33 11.15 -4.23
N ALA A 80 14.61 11.26 -4.57
CA ALA A 80 15.04 11.75 -5.86
C ALA A 80 16.41 11.22 -6.26
N GLY A 81 16.58 10.94 -7.54
CA GLY A 81 17.89 10.93 -8.18
C GLY A 81 18.43 12.34 -8.30
N GLN A 82 19.70 12.53 -7.98
CA GLN A 82 20.37 13.83 -7.97
C GLN A 82 21.33 14.01 -9.16
N GLY A 83 21.19 13.16 -10.17
CA GLY A 83 21.99 13.18 -11.39
C GLY A 83 23.20 12.25 -11.39
N ALA A 84 23.72 11.95 -12.58
CA ALA A 84 24.93 11.16 -12.79
C ALA A 84 26.19 11.99 -12.51
N GLY A 85 27.28 11.31 -12.13
CA GLY A 85 28.60 11.91 -12.11
C GLY A 85 29.36 11.91 -10.79
N GLY A 86 28.87 11.26 -9.75
CA GLY A 86 29.63 10.91 -8.53
C GLY A 86 30.18 12.05 -7.67
N ALA A 87 30.10 13.27 -8.13
CA ALA A 87 30.74 14.43 -7.50
C ALA A 87 29.75 15.44 -6.89
N ASN A 88 28.51 15.03 -6.60
CA ASN A 88 27.43 15.90 -6.08
C ASN A 88 27.18 17.15 -6.95
N THR A 89 27.43 17.08 -8.24
CA THR A 89 27.37 18.24 -9.16
C THR A 89 25.94 18.75 -9.39
N GLY A 90 24.94 17.97 -9.02
CA GLY A 90 23.54 18.38 -9.08
C GLY A 90 22.83 18.39 -7.72
N TRP A 91 23.54 18.12 -6.65
CA TRP A 91 22.95 17.98 -5.33
C TRP A 91 22.18 19.23 -4.89
N ILE A 92 20.93 19.07 -4.50
CA ILE A 92 20.09 20.11 -3.92
C ILE A 92 19.80 19.72 -2.47
N ASN A 93 20.10 20.64 -1.55
CA ASN A 93 19.73 20.46 -0.15
C ASN A 93 18.21 20.55 0.03
N GLY A 94 17.68 19.87 1.03
CA GLY A 94 16.25 19.86 1.35
C GLY A 94 15.63 18.46 1.33
N GLU A 95 16.47 17.44 1.20
CA GLU A 95 16.10 16.03 1.16
C GLU A 95 15.36 15.55 2.43
N THR A 96 15.66 16.18 3.58
CA THR A 96 15.08 15.81 4.89
C THR A 96 13.72 16.45 5.17
N SER A 97 13.18 17.23 4.24
CA SER A 97 11.86 17.85 4.42
C SER A 97 11.09 17.99 3.11
N CYS A 98 9.79 17.90 3.22
CA CYS A 98 8.86 18.15 2.13
C CYS A 98 7.62 18.89 2.66
N LYS A 99 6.71 19.28 1.78
CA LYS A 99 5.44 19.89 2.14
C LYS A 99 4.28 18.98 1.73
N LEU A 100 3.45 18.59 2.67
CA LEU A 100 2.27 17.75 2.46
C LEU A 100 0.99 18.56 2.65
N LYS A 101 0.08 18.49 1.68
CA LYS A 101 -1.28 18.98 1.81
C LYS A 101 -2.25 17.79 1.83
N LEU A 102 -2.99 17.67 2.91
CA LEU A 102 -3.98 16.62 3.14
C LEU A 102 -5.31 16.92 2.43
N PRO A 103 -6.16 15.92 2.19
CA PRO A 103 -7.50 16.14 1.65
C PRO A 103 -8.29 17.20 2.41
N GLY A 104 -8.85 18.17 1.68
CA GLY A 104 -9.63 19.28 2.26
C GLY A 104 -8.82 20.37 2.96
N ALA A 105 -7.50 20.23 3.13
CA ALA A 105 -6.67 21.25 3.71
C ALA A 105 -6.43 22.41 2.73
N SER A 106 -6.42 23.65 3.25
CA SER A 106 -6.11 24.85 2.46
C SER A 106 -4.59 25.05 2.28
N ASN A 107 -3.80 24.67 3.29
CA ASN A 107 -2.37 24.93 3.37
C ASN A 107 -1.55 23.65 3.41
N PHE A 108 -0.27 23.76 3.06
CA PHE A 108 0.71 22.71 3.25
C PHE A 108 1.18 22.64 4.71
N THR A 109 1.50 21.44 5.16
CA THR A 109 2.22 21.16 6.40
C THR A 109 3.64 20.72 6.05
N THR A 110 4.64 21.31 6.69
CA THR A 110 6.02 20.83 6.53
C THR A 110 6.19 19.49 7.26
N ILE A 111 6.67 18.51 6.54
CA ILE A 111 7.02 17.18 7.05
C ILE A 111 8.53 17.08 7.10
N THR A 112 9.06 16.69 8.26
CA THR A 112 10.49 16.39 8.43
C THR A 112 10.66 14.87 8.46
N SER A 113 11.68 14.36 7.77
CA SER A 113 11.98 12.93 7.75
C SER A 113 12.39 12.43 9.13
N ALA A 114 11.92 11.24 9.47
CA ALA A 114 12.43 10.46 10.60
C ALA A 114 13.72 9.71 10.22
N GLN A 115 13.85 9.38 8.93
CA GLN A 115 15.01 8.69 8.36
C GLN A 115 15.23 9.20 6.94
N THR A 116 16.50 9.29 6.53
CA THR A 116 16.89 9.58 5.14
C THR A 116 18.07 8.66 4.79
N ASP A 117 17.89 7.87 3.77
CA ASP A 117 18.89 6.99 3.21
C ASP A 117 19.45 7.58 1.92
N TYR A 118 20.75 7.43 1.71
CA TYR A 118 21.45 7.95 0.56
C TYR A 118 22.12 6.83 -0.20
N TRP A 119 21.86 6.66 -1.49
CA TRP A 119 22.49 5.61 -2.26
C TRP A 119 23.90 5.94 -2.80
N ASN A 120 24.35 7.19 -2.72
CA ASN A 120 25.74 7.53 -2.90
C ASN A 120 26.68 6.91 -1.85
N ASN A 121 26.13 6.44 -0.73
CA ASN A 121 26.87 5.71 0.31
C ASN A 121 26.86 4.20 0.11
N ILE A 122 26.14 3.71 -0.91
CA ILE A 122 26.06 2.29 -1.21
C ILE A 122 27.31 1.88 -2.00
N ALA A 123 28.15 1.06 -1.39
CA ALA A 123 29.43 0.64 -1.98
C ALA A 123 29.21 -0.41 -3.09
N ILE A 124 28.76 0.04 -4.26
CA ILE A 124 28.71 -0.78 -5.47
C ILE A 124 29.78 -0.30 -6.44
N PRO A 125 30.75 -1.12 -6.82
CA PRO A 125 31.78 -0.74 -7.76
C PRO A 125 31.19 -0.25 -9.10
N GLY A 126 31.57 0.97 -9.51
CA GLY A 126 31.12 1.59 -10.75
C GLY A 126 29.71 2.18 -10.73
N TYR A 127 29.01 2.21 -9.58
CA TYR A 127 27.80 3.00 -9.39
C TYR A 127 28.18 4.46 -9.15
N VAL A 128 27.70 5.36 -9.99
CA VAL A 128 28.07 6.78 -9.98
C VAL A 128 26.89 7.72 -9.72
N HIS A 129 25.69 7.15 -9.59
CA HIS A 129 24.48 7.93 -9.35
C HIS A 129 24.36 8.30 -7.88
N THR A 130 23.81 9.47 -7.64
CA THR A 130 23.55 9.97 -6.28
C THR A 130 22.05 10.19 -6.10
N GLY A 131 21.58 10.05 -4.88
CA GLY A 131 20.18 10.29 -4.58
C GLY A 131 19.83 9.91 -3.15
N TYR A 132 18.55 10.05 -2.81
CA TYR A 132 18.06 9.81 -1.47
C TYR A 132 16.64 9.28 -1.46
N GLN A 133 16.28 8.61 -0.36
CA GLN A 133 14.93 8.26 0.04
C GLN A 133 14.72 8.71 1.48
N SER A 134 13.71 9.53 1.70
CA SER A 134 13.29 9.98 3.03
C SER A 134 11.97 9.34 3.44
N PHE A 135 11.80 9.12 4.73
CA PHE A 135 10.62 8.53 5.33
C PHE A 135 10.10 9.37 6.49
N ALA A 136 8.77 9.46 6.60
CA ALA A 136 8.08 9.98 7.77
C ALA A 136 6.80 9.19 8.06
N ASN A 137 6.58 8.84 9.32
CA ASN A 137 5.29 8.30 9.75
C ASN A 137 4.29 9.46 9.90
N ILE A 138 3.29 9.50 9.03
CA ILE A 138 2.25 10.53 9.00
C ILE A 138 0.89 10.02 9.50
N THR A 139 0.84 8.87 10.15
CA THR A 139 -0.42 8.24 10.61
C THR A 139 -1.28 9.20 11.43
N SER A 140 -0.67 9.97 12.31
CA SER A 140 -1.39 10.93 13.16
C SER A 140 -1.94 12.15 12.41
N LEU A 141 -1.48 12.39 11.19
CA LEU A 141 -1.95 13.50 10.35
C LEU A 141 -3.12 13.09 9.46
N VAL A 142 -3.18 11.81 9.09
CA VAL A 142 -4.26 11.30 8.23
C VAL A 142 -5.52 11.10 9.05
N ASN A 143 -6.67 11.62 8.54
CA ASN A 143 -7.95 11.39 9.20
C ASN A 143 -8.26 9.87 9.23
N PRO A 144 -8.37 9.25 10.42
CA PRO A 144 -8.48 7.79 10.50
C PRO A 144 -9.78 7.23 9.92
N THR A 145 -10.88 7.97 9.93
CA THR A 145 -12.20 7.52 9.50
C THR A 145 -12.68 8.14 8.18
N ASN A 146 -12.02 9.20 7.71
CA ASN A 146 -12.30 9.84 6.42
C ASN A 146 -10.99 10.20 5.70
N PRO A 147 -10.18 9.22 5.30
CA PRO A 147 -8.87 9.45 4.71
C PRO A 147 -8.92 9.76 3.22
N ASN A 148 -10.05 9.53 2.55
CA ASN A 148 -10.18 9.60 1.10
C ASN A 148 -10.08 11.05 0.59
N GLY A 149 -9.52 11.20 -0.60
CA GLY A 149 -9.37 12.47 -1.31
C GLY A 149 -7.94 12.70 -1.81
N THR A 150 -7.68 13.91 -2.24
CA THR A 150 -6.42 14.30 -2.89
C THR A 150 -5.37 14.69 -1.87
N TYR A 151 -4.25 13.97 -1.91
CA TYR A 151 -3.00 14.29 -1.22
C TYR A 151 -2.08 14.99 -2.20
N THR A 152 -1.45 16.09 -1.80
CA THR A 152 -0.48 16.81 -2.62
C THR A 152 0.84 16.88 -1.89
N LEU A 153 1.93 16.45 -2.53
CA LEU A 153 3.27 16.63 -2.01
C LEU A 153 4.02 17.67 -2.84
N ALA A 154 4.80 18.49 -2.17
CA ALA A 154 5.62 19.52 -2.77
C ALA A 154 7.01 19.58 -2.13
N ASN A 155 7.93 20.22 -2.82
CA ASN A 155 9.32 20.43 -2.38
C ASN A 155 10.11 19.13 -2.21
N VAL A 156 9.94 18.18 -3.14
CA VAL A 156 10.87 17.06 -3.28
C VAL A 156 12.14 17.60 -3.91
N ALA A 157 13.25 17.55 -3.17
CA ALA A 157 14.52 18.11 -3.61
C ALA A 157 15.12 17.27 -4.75
N SER A 158 15.04 17.79 -5.97
CA SER A 158 15.58 17.18 -7.19
C SER A 158 16.13 18.28 -8.11
N PRO A 159 17.32 18.13 -8.69
CA PRO A 159 17.84 19.09 -9.66
C PRO A 159 17.01 19.08 -10.94
N VAL A 160 17.15 20.14 -11.72
CA VAL A 160 16.46 20.33 -13.01
C VAL A 160 17.48 20.33 -14.13
N GLY A 161 17.16 19.63 -15.23
CA GLY A 161 17.97 19.67 -16.45
C GLY A 161 19.27 18.87 -16.37
N LEU A 162 19.34 17.88 -15.49
CA LEU A 162 20.43 16.93 -15.43
C LEU A 162 19.94 15.54 -15.84
N ASP A 163 20.81 14.76 -16.46
CA ASP A 163 20.56 13.33 -16.69
C ASP A 163 20.43 12.59 -15.34
N ASP A 164 19.56 11.61 -15.26
CA ASP A 164 19.25 10.81 -14.07
C ASP A 164 18.75 11.64 -12.86
N ALA A 165 18.19 12.81 -13.14
CA ALA A 165 17.53 13.64 -12.16
C ALA A 165 16.02 13.48 -12.26
N TYR A 166 15.44 12.86 -11.25
CA TYR A 166 13.99 12.62 -11.13
C TYR A 166 13.58 12.67 -9.66
N GLY A 167 12.30 12.82 -9.40
CA GLY A 167 11.79 12.78 -8.03
C GLY A 167 10.40 12.18 -7.98
N GLY A 168 10.10 11.53 -6.85
CA GLY A 168 8.82 10.91 -6.64
C GLY A 168 8.47 10.76 -5.16
N TRP A 169 7.22 10.38 -4.92
CA TRP A 169 6.74 10.09 -3.57
C TRP A 169 5.63 9.04 -3.58
N THR A 170 5.51 8.36 -2.47
CA THR A 170 4.48 7.35 -2.22
C THR A 170 3.99 7.46 -0.79
N ILE A 171 2.69 7.28 -0.57
CA ILE A 171 2.13 7.03 0.75
C ILE A 171 1.72 5.56 0.82
N VAL A 172 2.34 4.82 1.73
CA VAL A 172 1.93 3.46 2.05
C VAL A 172 0.85 3.52 3.13
N ILE A 173 -0.32 3.03 2.83
CA ILE A 173 -1.47 3.00 3.74
C ILE A 173 -1.77 1.57 4.18
N VAL A 174 -1.75 1.34 5.49
CA VAL A 174 -2.31 0.13 6.09
C VAL A 174 -3.64 0.49 6.74
N TYR A 175 -4.69 -0.23 6.38
CA TYR A 175 -6.03 0.04 6.88
C TYR A 175 -6.76 -1.25 7.27
N GLY A 176 -7.63 -1.15 8.27
CA GLY A 176 -8.59 -2.18 8.63
C GLY A 176 -9.96 -1.89 8.03
N ASN A 177 -10.68 -2.92 7.61
CA ASN A 177 -12.05 -2.81 7.15
C ASN A 177 -12.80 -4.09 7.53
N PRO A 178 -13.94 -4.01 8.26
CA PRO A 178 -14.65 -5.19 8.73
C PRO A 178 -15.27 -6.06 7.62
N ALA A 179 -15.40 -5.52 6.40
CA ALA A 179 -15.91 -6.26 5.26
C ALA A 179 -14.82 -7.05 4.50
N LEU A 180 -13.55 -6.87 4.86
CA LEU A 180 -12.43 -7.54 4.19
C LEU A 180 -11.90 -8.71 5.02
N SER A 181 -11.45 -9.74 4.32
CA SER A 181 -10.76 -10.88 4.95
C SER A 181 -9.47 -10.43 5.61
N GLN A 182 -9.11 -11.07 6.71
CA GLN A 182 -7.86 -10.79 7.40
C GLN A 182 -6.66 -11.15 6.54
N ARG A 183 -5.62 -10.31 6.65
CA ARG A 183 -4.36 -10.49 5.94
C ARG A 183 -3.19 -10.19 6.86
N ASN A 184 -2.09 -10.89 6.67
CA ASN A 184 -0.82 -10.47 7.23
C ASN A 184 -0.26 -9.34 6.35
N LEU A 185 -0.01 -8.19 6.94
CA LEU A 185 0.48 -7.00 6.27
C LEU A 185 1.84 -6.62 6.85
N THR A 186 2.83 -6.42 5.99
CA THR A 186 4.16 -5.97 6.41
C THR A 186 4.65 -4.87 5.47
N VAL A 187 5.29 -3.86 6.04
CA VAL A 187 5.99 -2.81 5.33
C VAL A 187 7.46 -2.89 5.72
N PHE A 188 8.31 -3.11 4.73
CA PHE A 188 9.75 -3.03 4.85
C PHE A 188 10.19 -1.73 4.20
N ASP A 189 11.05 -1.00 4.85
CA ASP A 189 11.76 0.12 4.27
C ASP A 189 13.26 -0.09 4.34
N GLY A 190 13.98 0.62 3.51
CA GLY A 190 15.42 0.51 3.42
C GLY A 190 15.96 1.19 2.18
N CYS A 191 17.20 0.91 1.87
CA CYS A 191 17.86 1.38 0.67
C CYS A 191 18.85 0.31 0.21
N ALA A 192 18.47 -0.43 -0.82
CA ALA A 192 19.26 -1.55 -1.33
C ALA A 192 19.50 -1.38 -2.83
N ALA A 193 20.76 -1.22 -3.21
CA ALA A 193 21.12 -1.17 -4.62
C ALA A 193 21.24 -2.58 -5.19
N VAL A 194 20.60 -2.79 -6.31
CA VAL A 194 20.65 -4.01 -7.12
C VAL A 194 21.33 -3.67 -8.43
N LYS A 195 22.43 -4.34 -8.73
CA LYS A 195 23.23 -4.08 -9.93
C LYS A 195 23.61 -5.37 -10.63
N SER A 196 23.62 -5.33 -11.93
CA SER A 196 24.16 -6.42 -12.75
C SER A 196 25.55 -6.85 -12.28
N GLY A 197 25.70 -8.14 -11.98
CA GLY A 197 26.97 -8.72 -11.52
C GLY A 197 27.33 -8.49 -10.06
N SER A 198 26.54 -7.75 -9.27
CA SER A 198 26.78 -7.55 -7.83
C SER A 198 25.95 -8.47 -6.92
N GLY A 199 25.08 -9.27 -7.51
CA GLY A 199 24.20 -10.20 -6.81
C GLY A 199 22.77 -9.67 -6.62
N ASN A 200 21.90 -10.55 -6.20
CA ASN A 200 20.48 -10.25 -5.93
C ASN A 200 20.32 -9.73 -4.51
N VAL A 201 19.24 -8.99 -4.28
CA VAL A 201 18.80 -8.61 -2.93
C VAL A 201 17.61 -9.48 -2.55
N ASP A 202 17.82 -10.35 -1.57
CA ASP A 202 16.80 -11.26 -1.05
C ASP A 202 16.26 -10.73 0.29
N VAL A 203 14.94 -10.52 0.36
CA VAL A 203 14.24 -10.11 1.57
C VAL A 203 13.42 -11.29 2.10
N ALA A 204 13.79 -11.79 3.27
CA ALA A 204 13.03 -12.85 3.94
C ALA A 204 11.74 -12.27 4.53
N ILE A 205 10.61 -12.89 4.19
CA ILE A 205 9.30 -12.57 4.76
C ILE A 205 8.84 -13.74 5.63
N ASN A 206 8.50 -13.42 6.88
CA ASN A 206 8.16 -14.41 7.90
C ASN A 206 6.99 -13.89 8.77
N GLY A 207 6.46 -14.75 9.63
CA GLY A 207 5.48 -14.35 10.63
C GLY A 207 4.04 -14.30 10.11
N PHE A 208 3.78 -14.86 8.95
CA PHE A 208 2.43 -15.14 8.48
C PHE A 208 2.08 -16.63 8.66
N LEU A 209 0.80 -16.94 8.61
CA LEU A 209 0.30 -18.30 8.48
C LEU A 209 -0.83 -18.29 7.46
N THR A 210 -0.59 -18.92 6.31
CA THR A 210 -1.64 -19.03 5.28
C THR A 210 -2.73 -19.98 5.71
N PRO A 211 -4.00 -19.83 5.22
CA PRO A 211 -5.10 -20.74 5.54
C PRO A 211 -4.73 -22.20 5.37
N ALA A 212 -5.27 -23.09 6.21
CA ALA A 212 -5.03 -24.53 6.12
C ALA A 212 -5.68 -25.14 4.87
N ALA A 213 -6.71 -24.50 4.32
CA ALA A 213 -7.41 -24.93 3.10
C ALA A 213 -7.93 -23.74 2.30
N GLY A 214 -8.36 -23.98 1.08
CA GLY A 214 -8.88 -22.96 0.17
C GLY A 214 -7.79 -22.12 -0.51
N PRO A 215 -8.19 -21.10 -1.26
CA PRO A 215 -7.26 -20.29 -2.04
C PRO A 215 -6.44 -19.36 -1.14
N VAL A 216 -5.15 -19.23 -1.47
CA VAL A 216 -4.22 -18.28 -0.84
C VAL A 216 -3.91 -17.18 -1.84
N SER A 217 -4.01 -15.91 -1.42
CA SER A 217 -3.60 -14.76 -2.20
C SER A 217 -2.45 -14.01 -1.55
N CYS A 218 -1.57 -13.46 -2.37
CA CYS A 218 -0.44 -12.65 -1.95
C CYS A 218 -0.28 -11.48 -2.92
N GLU A 219 -0.18 -10.28 -2.37
CA GLU A 219 0.12 -9.05 -3.10
C GLU A 219 1.42 -8.47 -2.56
N LEU A 220 2.24 -7.96 -3.45
CA LEU A 220 3.55 -7.40 -3.15
C LEU A 220 3.64 -6.01 -3.79
N GLY A 221 3.93 -5.00 -2.99
CA GLY A 221 4.13 -3.63 -3.49
C GLY A 221 5.58 -3.21 -3.36
N THR A 222 6.08 -2.44 -4.31
CA THR A 222 7.46 -1.93 -4.32
C THR A 222 7.52 -0.45 -4.63
N VAL A 223 8.53 0.23 -4.08
CA VAL A 223 9.04 1.51 -4.58
C VAL A 223 10.49 1.31 -4.94
N VAL A 224 10.82 1.64 -6.17
CA VAL A 224 12.15 1.46 -6.75
C VAL A 224 12.55 2.74 -7.48
N HIS A 225 13.80 3.10 -7.37
CA HIS A 225 14.40 4.20 -8.10
C HIS A 225 15.36 3.68 -9.17
N ASP A 226 15.55 4.45 -10.23
CA ASP A 226 16.45 4.18 -11.35
C ASP A 226 16.00 3.00 -12.23
N GLY A 227 14.70 2.76 -12.31
CA GLY A 227 14.14 1.74 -13.21
C GLY A 227 14.01 2.26 -14.63
N ASP A 228 14.67 1.61 -15.57
CA ASP A 228 14.71 1.97 -16.98
C ASP A 228 13.83 1.07 -17.84
N ARG A 229 13.38 1.60 -18.98
CA ARG A 229 12.59 0.82 -19.93
C ARG A 229 13.46 -0.19 -20.67
N SER A 230 12.92 -1.41 -20.80
CA SER A 230 13.54 -2.50 -21.57
C SER A 230 14.86 -2.98 -20.98
N SER A 231 15.03 -2.83 -19.69
CA SER A 231 16.14 -3.37 -18.92
C SER A 231 15.79 -4.77 -18.43
N PHE A 232 16.82 -5.59 -18.19
CA PHE A 232 16.61 -6.94 -17.68
C PHE A 232 16.68 -6.94 -16.15
N ASP A 233 15.66 -6.40 -15.54
CA ASP A 233 15.44 -6.44 -14.10
C ASP A 233 14.25 -7.32 -13.72
N GLY A 234 14.15 -7.73 -12.48
CA GLY A 234 13.05 -8.58 -12.08
C GLY A 234 12.74 -8.57 -10.61
N PHE A 235 11.53 -8.96 -10.35
CA PHE A 235 10.93 -9.06 -9.04
C PHE A 235 10.34 -10.46 -8.87
N GLU A 236 10.92 -11.23 -7.95
CA GLU A 236 10.60 -12.65 -7.78
C GLU A 236 10.12 -12.98 -6.37
N PHE A 237 9.30 -14.01 -6.29
CA PHE A 237 8.85 -14.59 -5.02
C PHE A 237 9.18 -16.09 -4.97
N LYS A 238 9.56 -16.58 -3.77
CA LYS A 238 9.72 -17.99 -3.49
C LYS A 238 9.18 -18.32 -2.10
N GLU A 239 8.25 -19.27 -2.02
CA GLU A 239 7.91 -19.91 -0.75
C GLU A 239 9.12 -20.71 -0.28
N THR A 240 9.40 -20.76 1.02
CA THR A 240 10.68 -21.29 1.57
C THR A 240 10.97 -22.72 1.14
N SER A 241 9.94 -23.58 1.00
CA SER A 241 10.13 -24.97 0.54
C SER A 241 10.12 -25.14 -0.98
N ALA A 242 9.82 -24.09 -1.74
CA ALA A 242 9.80 -24.15 -3.20
C ALA A 242 11.22 -24.26 -3.79
N PRO A 243 11.42 -25.00 -4.88
CA PRO A 243 12.75 -25.19 -5.46
C PRO A 243 13.26 -23.98 -6.24
N VAL A 244 12.36 -23.14 -6.75
CA VAL A 244 12.69 -22.02 -7.65
C VAL A 244 11.94 -20.77 -7.29
N PHE A 245 12.46 -19.62 -7.69
CA PHE A 245 11.74 -18.35 -7.65
C PHE A 245 10.73 -18.27 -8.79
N TYR A 246 9.63 -17.58 -8.51
CA TYR A 246 8.61 -17.24 -9.47
C TYR A 246 8.73 -15.76 -9.84
N ASP A 247 8.86 -15.46 -11.13
CA ASP A 247 8.91 -14.09 -11.65
C ASP A 247 7.53 -13.44 -11.57
N LEU A 248 7.41 -12.35 -10.82
CA LEU A 248 6.19 -11.57 -10.64
C LEU A 248 5.94 -10.63 -11.83
N ALA A 249 7.01 -10.17 -12.48
CA ALA A 249 6.96 -9.42 -13.72
C ALA A 249 6.86 -10.40 -14.90
N THR A 250 5.68 -10.86 -15.19
CA THR A 250 5.41 -11.83 -16.27
C THR A 250 4.72 -11.16 -17.44
N THR A 251 4.73 -11.84 -18.61
CA THR A 251 4.01 -11.37 -19.81
C THR A 251 2.49 -11.26 -19.62
N SER A 252 1.95 -11.79 -18.53
CA SER A 252 0.54 -11.61 -18.15
C SER A 252 0.28 -10.27 -17.43
N VAL A 253 1.32 -9.54 -17.05
CA VAL A 253 1.24 -8.21 -16.44
C VAL A 253 1.58 -7.17 -17.51
N PRO A 254 0.61 -6.46 -18.12
CA PRO A 254 0.82 -5.74 -19.38
C PRO A 254 1.87 -4.64 -19.36
N LEU A 255 2.16 -4.07 -18.18
CA LEU A 255 3.08 -2.96 -18.07
C LEU A 255 4.43 -3.33 -17.46
N ASN A 256 4.45 -4.37 -16.63
CA ASN A 256 5.65 -4.88 -15.99
C ASN A 256 5.91 -6.26 -16.58
N GLY A 257 6.49 -6.30 -17.77
CA GLY A 257 6.75 -7.54 -18.51
C GLY A 257 7.87 -8.38 -17.91
N ALA A 258 8.00 -9.62 -18.34
CA ALA A 258 9.11 -10.49 -17.94
C ALA A 258 10.46 -9.83 -18.25
N GLY A 259 11.31 -9.68 -17.22
CA GLY A 259 12.60 -9.01 -17.34
C GLY A 259 12.52 -7.48 -17.50
N ASP A 260 11.43 -6.83 -17.06
CA ASP A 260 11.23 -5.38 -17.14
C ASP A 260 10.25 -4.96 -16.02
N ALA A 261 10.60 -5.32 -14.77
CA ALA A 261 9.73 -5.14 -13.61
C ALA A 261 9.60 -3.65 -13.23
N TRP A 262 10.69 -2.91 -13.33
CA TRP A 262 10.75 -1.49 -13.01
C TRP A 262 11.15 -0.70 -14.27
N ASN A 263 10.17 -0.11 -14.90
CA ASN A 263 10.31 0.47 -16.24
C ASN A 263 9.78 1.91 -16.29
N SER A 264 10.09 2.69 -15.26
CA SER A 264 9.66 4.08 -15.10
C SER A 264 8.13 4.21 -15.08
N LYS A 265 7.42 3.43 -14.28
CA LYS A 265 5.94 3.47 -14.20
C LYS A 265 5.41 3.36 -12.79
N ILE A 266 4.23 3.95 -12.61
CA ILE A 266 3.40 3.73 -11.42
C ILE A 266 2.23 2.88 -11.84
N SER A 267 2.14 1.66 -11.30
CA SER A 267 1.16 0.68 -11.72
C SER A 267 0.52 -0.10 -10.57
N ASN A 268 -0.69 -0.56 -10.78
CA ASN A 268 -1.37 -1.49 -9.92
C ASN A 268 -1.72 -2.73 -10.74
N LYS A 269 -1.07 -3.85 -10.45
CA LYS A 269 -1.31 -5.15 -11.10
C LYS A 269 -1.23 -5.04 -12.63
N GLY A 270 -0.21 -4.34 -13.12
CA GLY A 270 0.04 -4.13 -14.55
C GLY A 270 -0.85 -3.10 -15.24
N ILE A 271 -1.61 -2.31 -14.46
CA ILE A 271 -2.42 -1.22 -14.99
C ILE A 271 -1.85 0.12 -14.51
N VAL A 272 -1.55 1.05 -15.43
CA VAL A 272 -1.10 2.41 -15.07
C VAL A 272 -2.13 3.07 -14.18
N THR A 273 -1.67 3.67 -13.08
CA THR A 273 -2.52 4.48 -12.22
C THR A 273 -2.68 5.88 -12.81
N THR A 274 -3.93 6.33 -12.92
CA THR A 274 -4.28 7.65 -13.48
C THR A 274 -4.89 8.60 -12.45
N ASN A 275 -5.14 8.14 -11.24
CA ASN A 275 -5.66 8.92 -10.12
C ASN A 275 -4.57 9.77 -9.45
N ARG A 276 -3.77 10.45 -10.27
CA ARG A 276 -2.66 11.33 -9.85
C ARG A 276 -2.48 12.47 -10.85
N ASN A 277 -1.87 13.55 -10.42
CA ASN A 277 -1.59 14.71 -11.26
C ASN A 277 -0.17 15.23 -10.99
N PRO A 278 0.71 15.30 -12.00
CA PRO A 278 0.50 14.83 -13.37
C PRO A 278 0.47 13.30 -13.48
N ALA A 279 -0.30 12.77 -14.44
CA ALA A 279 -0.46 11.34 -14.70
C ALA A 279 0.43 10.86 -15.84
N PHE A 280 1.68 11.29 -15.89
CA PHE A 280 2.64 10.86 -16.90
C PHE A 280 2.88 9.35 -16.84
N GLN A 281 2.87 8.69 -17.98
CA GLN A 281 3.15 7.24 -18.03
C GLN A 281 4.62 6.92 -17.78
N ASN A 282 5.52 7.80 -18.20
CA ASN A 282 6.94 7.71 -17.92
C ASN A 282 7.27 8.58 -16.71
N THR A 283 7.74 7.98 -15.64
CA THR A 283 8.10 8.64 -14.38
C THR A 283 9.61 8.84 -14.21
N LEU A 284 10.35 8.68 -15.30
CA LEU A 284 11.78 9.02 -15.41
C LEU A 284 12.67 8.35 -14.35
N GLY A 285 12.44 7.06 -14.05
CA GLY A 285 13.22 6.30 -13.06
C GLY A 285 12.55 6.17 -11.69
N TYR A 286 11.32 6.66 -11.49
CA TYR A 286 10.57 6.42 -10.27
C TYR A 286 9.49 5.37 -10.50
N ASP A 287 9.61 4.22 -9.89
CA ASP A 287 8.64 3.14 -9.97
C ASP A 287 7.93 2.90 -8.64
N ALA A 288 6.60 2.78 -8.71
CA ALA A 288 5.79 2.35 -7.58
C ALA A 288 4.72 1.39 -8.10
N SER A 289 4.89 0.12 -7.82
CA SER A 289 4.07 -0.92 -8.43
C SER A 289 3.56 -1.93 -7.40
N VAL A 290 2.32 -2.39 -7.61
CA VAL A 290 1.74 -3.52 -6.89
C VAL A 290 1.60 -4.69 -7.83
N PHE A 291 2.09 -5.85 -7.40
CA PHE A 291 2.04 -7.12 -8.12
C PHE A 291 1.13 -8.11 -7.38
N ASP A 292 0.28 -8.81 -8.10
CA ASP A 292 -0.34 -10.04 -7.60
C ASP A 292 0.63 -11.21 -7.79
N LEU A 293 0.73 -12.09 -6.79
CA LEU A 293 1.34 -13.40 -7.00
C LEU A 293 0.31 -14.28 -7.73
N PRO A 294 0.56 -14.69 -8.99
CA PRO A 294 -0.32 -15.61 -9.69
C PRO A 294 -0.33 -16.98 -8.97
N ASN A 295 -1.36 -17.23 -8.18
CA ASN A 295 -1.40 -18.38 -7.26
C ASN A 295 -2.60 -19.29 -7.49
N ALA A 296 -3.02 -19.49 -8.74
CA ALA A 296 -4.09 -20.42 -9.06
C ALA A 296 -3.76 -21.84 -8.58
N GLY A 297 -4.68 -22.44 -7.82
CA GLY A 297 -4.45 -23.74 -7.20
C GLY A 297 -3.34 -23.75 -6.14
N ASN A 298 -2.99 -22.59 -5.58
CA ASN A 298 -1.93 -22.43 -4.58
C ASN A 298 -0.54 -22.88 -5.08
N ALA A 299 -0.26 -22.68 -6.36
CA ALA A 299 0.93 -23.21 -7.03
C ALA A 299 2.24 -22.57 -6.53
N GLN A 300 2.22 -21.29 -6.12
CA GLN A 300 3.41 -20.54 -5.71
C GLN A 300 3.50 -20.35 -4.19
N LEU A 301 2.34 -20.22 -3.52
CA LEU A 301 2.22 -20.09 -2.08
C LEU A 301 1.08 -21.00 -1.60
N GLY A 302 1.44 -22.09 -0.96
CA GLY A 302 0.51 -23.11 -0.50
C GLY A 302 -0.22 -22.77 0.80
N ASN A 303 -1.06 -23.70 1.23
CA ASN A 303 -1.71 -23.67 2.54
C ASN A 303 -0.73 -23.99 3.66
N SER A 304 -1.01 -23.50 4.87
CA SER A 304 -0.21 -23.72 6.09
C SER A 304 1.27 -23.33 5.95
N LYS A 305 1.56 -22.28 5.18
CA LYS A 305 2.90 -21.74 4.99
C LYS A 305 3.14 -20.53 5.88
N THR A 306 4.39 -20.35 6.32
CA THR A 306 4.78 -19.33 7.32
C THR A 306 5.90 -18.43 6.87
N SER A 307 6.53 -18.71 5.74
CA SER A 307 7.70 -17.95 5.29
C SER A 307 7.90 -18.01 3.78
N GLY A 308 8.59 -17.02 3.26
CA GLY A 308 9.00 -16.91 1.88
C GLY A 308 10.15 -15.93 1.71
N THR A 309 10.60 -15.75 0.49
CA THR A 309 11.64 -14.80 0.10
C THR A 309 11.17 -14.00 -1.10
N VAL A 310 11.33 -12.70 -1.03
CA VAL A 310 11.19 -11.80 -2.16
C VAL A 310 12.57 -11.45 -2.66
N ARG A 311 12.77 -11.48 -3.96
CA ARG A 311 14.04 -11.18 -4.61
C ARG A 311 13.91 -10.02 -5.57
N PHE A 312 14.85 -9.09 -5.45
CA PHE A 312 15.13 -8.06 -6.43
C PHE A 312 16.40 -8.45 -7.19
N PHE A 313 16.37 -8.44 -8.50
CA PHE A 313 17.54 -8.69 -9.33
C PHE A 313 17.61 -7.75 -10.52
N SER A 314 18.82 -7.52 -11.04
CA SER A 314 19.03 -6.81 -12.29
C SER A 314 20.18 -7.44 -13.06
N ASN A 315 20.02 -7.55 -14.37
CA ASN A 315 21.05 -8.08 -15.27
C ASN A 315 21.74 -7.00 -16.11
N ASN A 316 21.14 -5.84 -16.29
CA ASN A 316 21.68 -4.81 -17.19
C ASN A 316 21.77 -3.42 -16.56
N GLU A 317 20.91 -3.09 -15.65
CA GLU A 317 20.85 -1.75 -15.04
C GLU A 317 21.14 -1.79 -13.54
N ASN A 318 21.15 -0.61 -12.95
CA ASN A 318 21.18 -0.45 -11.51
C ASN A 318 19.81 0.03 -11.05
N VAL A 319 19.27 -0.58 -10.02
CA VAL A 319 18.01 -0.13 -9.41
C VAL A 319 18.19 0.00 -7.90
N ILE A 320 17.47 0.92 -7.29
CA ILE A 320 17.49 1.14 -5.84
C ILE A 320 16.12 0.77 -5.28
N ALA A 321 16.05 -0.38 -4.63
CA ALA A 321 14.84 -0.82 -3.93
C ALA A 321 14.76 -0.13 -2.56
N THR A 322 13.66 0.57 -2.29
CA THR A 322 13.51 1.38 -1.08
C THR A 322 12.32 0.97 -0.22
N VAL A 323 11.24 0.47 -0.82
CA VAL A 323 10.06 -0.01 -0.07
C VAL A 323 9.61 -1.35 -0.64
N LEU A 324 9.30 -2.28 0.26
CA LEU A 324 8.58 -3.51 -0.06
C LEU A 324 7.38 -3.62 0.88
N THR A 325 6.21 -3.88 0.32
CA THR A 325 5.01 -4.22 1.10
C THR A 325 4.54 -5.62 0.78
N THR A 326 4.01 -6.30 1.78
CA THR A 326 3.39 -7.61 1.58
C THR A 326 1.98 -7.63 2.15
N SER A 327 1.08 -8.30 1.44
CA SER A 327 -0.30 -8.54 1.86
C SER A 327 -0.66 -9.98 1.54
N ILE A 328 -0.69 -10.84 2.57
CA ILE A 328 -0.81 -12.29 2.43
C ILE A 328 -2.07 -12.76 3.15
N SER A 329 -2.86 -13.63 2.51
CA SER A 329 -4.02 -14.28 3.13
C SER A 329 -3.60 -14.95 4.45
N GLN A 330 -4.35 -14.67 5.51
CA GLN A 330 -4.05 -15.20 6.84
C GLN A 330 -5.07 -16.25 7.24
N TYR A 331 -4.60 -17.25 8.00
CA TYR A 331 -5.44 -18.17 8.77
C TYR A 331 -6.34 -17.35 9.70
N ASN A 332 -7.64 -17.49 9.56
CA ASN A 332 -8.60 -16.81 10.41
C ASN A 332 -9.95 -17.53 10.46
N PRO A 333 -10.24 -18.28 11.52
CA PRO A 333 -11.61 -18.60 11.85
C PRO A 333 -12.32 -17.35 12.35
N SER A 334 -13.50 -17.07 11.86
CA SER A 334 -14.35 -15.96 12.28
C SER A 334 -15.74 -16.47 12.54
N PHE A 335 -16.30 -16.14 13.69
CA PHE A 335 -17.62 -16.64 14.08
C PHE A 335 -18.66 -15.52 14.04
N ALA A 336 -19.73 -15.75 13.30
CA ALA A 336 -20.99 -15.08 13.52
C ALA A 336 -21.85 -15.92 14.45
N PHE A 337 -22.48 -15.29 15.42
CA PHE A 337 -23.41 -15.97 16.33
C PHE A 337 -24.61 -15.11 16.62
N ASP A 338 -25.73 -15.79 16.88
CA ASP A 338 -27.00 -15.21 17.28
C ASP A 338 -27.48 -15.92 18.54
N LYS A 339 -27.95 -15.15 19.53
CA LYS A 339 -28.49 -15.69 20.78
C LYS A 339 -29.94 -15.26 20.92
N THR A 340 -30.82 -16.22 21.05
CA THR A 340 -32.25 -15.99 21.28
C THR A 340 -32.68 -16.53 22.64
N ALA A 341 -33.68 -15.92 23.24
CA ALA A 341 -34.32 -16.36 24.48
C ALA A 341 -35.79 -16.68 24.23
N THR A 342 -36.29 -17.78 24.74
CA THR A 342 -37.66 -18.19 24.59
C THR A 342 -38.22 -18.61 25.95
N ASP A 343 -39.34 -18.04 26.36
CA ASP A 343 -40.12 -18.54 27.49
C ASP A 343 -40.77 -19.87 27.11
N ILE A 344 -40.42 -20.94 27.86
CA ILE A 344 -40.94 -22.31 27.59
C ILE A 344 -42.35 -22.47 28.14
N ASN A 345 -42.69 -21.74 29.19
CA ASN A 345 -43.98 -21.80 29.85
C ASN A 345 -45.05 -21.02 29.05
N GLY A 346 -44.63 -20.01 28.27
CA GLY A 346 -45.48 -19.13 27.48
C GLY A 346 -46.24 -18.12 28.32
N GLY A 347 -46.81 -17.14 27.66
CA GLY A 347 -47.49 -16.03 28.32
C GLY A 347 -46.59 -14.83 28.61
N SER A 348 -46.83 -14.14 29.73
CA SER A 348 -45.96 -13.06 30.20
C SER A 348 -44.92 -13.62 31.13
N LEU A 349 -43.64 -13.29 30.90
CA LEU A 349 -42.52 -13.75 31.70
C LEU A 349 -42.69 -13.35 33.18
N VAL A 350 -42.77 -14.31 34.08
CA VAL A 350 -42.92 -14.11 35.53
C VAL A 350 -41.92 -14.94 36.33
N PRO A 351 -41.65 -14.58 37.59
CA PRO A 351 -40.76 -15.38 38.45
C PRO A 351 -41.23 -16.84 38.53
N GLY A 352 -40.31 -17.78 38.26
CA GLY A 352 -40.54 -19.22 38.20
C GLY A 352 -40.65 -19.81 36.80
N ASP A 353 -40.72 -18.97 35.77
CA ASP A 353 -40.70 -19.42 34.38
C ASP A 353 -39.30 -19.94 33.97
N SER A 354 -39.31 -20.84 33.00
CA SER A 354 -38.10 -21.41 32.41
C SER A 354 -37.80 -20.74 31.06
N ILE A 355 -36.62 -20.18 30.93
CA ILE A 355 -36.16 -19.54 29.71
C ILE A 355 -35.18 -20.46 29.00
N ARG A 356 -35.43 -20.75 27.73
CA ARG A 356 -34.50 -21.44 26.86
C ARG A 356 -33.67 -20.39 26.10
N TYR A 357 -32.34 -20.43 26.28
CA TYR A 357 -31.39 -19.73 25.41
C TYR A 357 -30.95 -20.68 24.30
N GLN A 358 -30.94 -20.17 23.08
CA GLN A 358 -30.41 -20.88 21.93
C GLN A 358 -29.33 -20.00 21.29
N ILE A 359 -28.16 -20.55 21.10
CA ILE A 359 -27.01 -19.92 20.42
C ILE A 359 -26.84 -20.62 19.08
N ASN A 360 -27.04 -19.93 18.01
CA ASN A 360 -26.67 -20.38 16.66
C ASN A 360 -25.34 -19.74 16.31
N TYR A 361 -24.41 -20.52 15.83
CA TYR A 361 -23.10 -20.02 15.40
C TYR A 361 -22.69 -20.61 14.07
N ASN A 362 -21.95 -19.81 13.29
CA ASN A 362 -21.41 -20.19 12.00
C ASN A 362 -19.99 -19.66 11.88
N ASN A 363 -19.07 -20.48 11.44
CA ASN A 363 -17.74 -20.04 11.06
C ASN A 363 -17.82 -19.40 9.68
N THR A 364 -17.74 -18.08 9.64
CA THR A 364 -17.72 -17.27 8.40
C THR A 364 -16.30 -16.95 7.95
N GLY A 365 -15.30 -17.41 8.71
CA GLY A 365 -13.88 -17.23 8.36
C GLY A 365 -13.43 -18.15 7.24
N ASN A 366 -12.20 -17.98 6.83
CA ASN A 366 -11.58 -18.70 5.72
C ASN A 366 -10.86 -19.99 6.17
N ASP A 367 -10.96 -20.35 7.45
CA ASP A 367 -10.34 -21.57 7.96
C ASP A 367 -11.16 -22.21 9.10
N SER A 368 -10.86 -23.48 9.39
CA SER A 368 -11.46 -24.19 10.50
C SER A 368 -10.90 -23.70 11.84
N SER A 369 -11.72 -23.65 12.85
CA SER A 369 -11.28 -23.36 14.21
C SER A 369 -10.97 -24.64 14.97
N THR A 370 -9.88 -24.65 15.70
CA THR A 370 -9.54 -25.67 16.69
C THR A 370 -9.73 -25.10 18.10
N ASN A 371 -10.18 -25.94 19.03
CA ASN A 371 -10.37 -25.56 20.45
C ASN A 371 -11.36 -24.38 20.64
N THR A 372 -12.44 -24.35 19.87
CA THR A 372 -13.49 -23.35 20.03
C THR A 372 -14.24 -23.55 21.33
N LEU A 373 -14.30 -22.47 22.13
CA LEU A 373 -15.05 -22.42 23.37
C LEU A 373 -16.18 -21.40 23.27
N ILE A 374 -17.42 -21.80 23.60
CA ILE A 374 -18.57 -20.92 23.73
C ILE A 374 -18.88 -20.80 25.20
N ILE A 375 -18.85 -19.57 25.74
CA ILE A 375 -19.15 -19.31 27.14
C ILE A 375 -20.42 -18.45 27.19
N ASP A 376 -21.38 -18.87 28.01
CA ASP A 376 -22.61 -18.12 28.28
C ASP A 376 -22.85 -17.96 29.79
N ASN A 377 -22.85 -16.73 30.25
CA ASN A 377 -23.10 -16.46 31.67
C ASN A 377 -24.59 -16.54 31.99
N ILE A 378 -24.91 -17.23 33.09
CA ILE A 378 -26.28 -17.30 33.59
C ILE A 378 -26.70 -15.89 34.10
N PRO A 379 -27.81 -15.31 33.60
CA PRO A 379 -28.23 -13.98 34.01
C PRO A 379 -28.49 -13.87 35.50
N LEU A 380 -28.16 -12.71 36.06
CA LEU A 380 -28.41 -12.42 37.48
C LEU A 380 -29.91 -12.58 37.79
N GLY A 381 -30.21 -13.27 38.90
CA GLY A 381 -31.57 -13.55 39.32
C GLY A 381 -32.20 -14.79 38.67
N SER A 382 -31.43 -15.53 37.88
CA SER A 382 -31.81 -16.84 37.35
C SER A 382 -30.89 -17.95 37.86
N SER A 383 -31.27 -19.21 37.69
CA SER A 383 -30.47 -20.36 38.03
C SER A 383 -30.43 -21.37 36.87
N PHE A 384 -29.31 -22.05 36.74
CA PHE A 384 -29.17 -23.12 35.76
C PHE A 384 -30.09 -24.31 36.07
N ILE A 385 -30.68 -24.89 35.02
CA ILE A 385 -31.47 -26.12 35.12
C ILE A 385 -30.58 -27.30 34.78
N PRO A 386 -30.24 -28.17 35.75
CA PRO A 386 -29.36 -29.34 35.51
C PRO A 386 -29.89 -30.26 34.40
N GLY A 387 -28.96 -30.75 33.55
CA GLY A 387 -29.28 -31.63 32.44
C GLY A 387 -29.95 -30.96 31.25
N SER A 388 -29.97 -29.62 31.22
CA SER A 388 -30.64 -28.87 30.16
C SER A 388 -29.76 -28.56 28.95
N ILE A 389 -28.44 -28.75 29.03
CA ILE A 389 -27.52 -28.43 27.95
C ILE A 389 -27.71 -29.36 26.76
N LYS A 390 -27.81 -28.78 25.54
CA LYS A 390 -27.86 -29.54 24.29
C LYS A 390 -26.94 -28.91 23.25
N ILE A 391 -26.21 -29.75 22.52
CA ILE A 391 -25.45 -29.38 21.35
C ILE A 391 -26.05 -30.10 20.14
N ASN A 392 -26.47 -29.34 19.12
CA ASN A 392 -27.15 -29.88 17.92
C ASN A 392 -28.33 -30.82 18.25
N GLY A 393 -29.08 -30.45 19.28
CA GLY A 393 -30.24 -31.23 19.74
C GLY A 393 -29.91 -32.47 20.64
N VAL A 394 -28.62 -32.82 20.79
CA VAL A 394 -28.15 -33.91 21.63
C VAL A 394 -27.89 -33.40 23.05
N THR A 395 -28.53 -34.04 24.05
CA THR A 395 -28.30 -33.70 25.47
C THR A 395 -26.86 -34.00 25.88
N LYS A 396 -26.27 -33.09 26.63
CA LYS A 396 -24.92 -33.14 27.16
C LYS A 396 -24.99 -33.23 28.69
N THR A 397 -23.89 -33.67 29.29
CA THR A 397 -23.77 -33.69 30.75
C THR A 397 -23.37 -32.31 31.26
N ASP A 398 -23.57 -32.06 32.56
CA ASP A 398 -23.15 -30.81 33.20
C ASP A 398 -21.75 -30.93 33.82
N VAL A 399 -21.12 -32.12 33.70
CA VAL A 399 -19.86 -32.44 34.36
C VAL A 399 -18.68 -32.00 33.52
N ALA A 400 -17.71 -31.43 34.18
CA ALA A 400 -16.48 -30.92 33.51
C ALA A 400 -15.70 -32.10 32.86
N ALA A 401 -15.28 -31.86 31.61
CA ALA A 401 -14.34 -32.67 30.85
C ALA A 401 -14.77 -34.10 30.50
N ASP A 402 -16.06 -34.45 30.61
CA ASP A 402 -16.57 -35.77 30.21
C ASP A 402 -17.18 -35.78 28.80
N ASP A 403 -17.67 -34.63 28.32
CA ASP A 403 -18.13 -34.47 26.93
C ASP A 403 -17.83 -33.05 26.39
N GLN A 404 -18.63 -32.45 25.49
CA GLN A 404 -18.37 -31.12 24.88
C GLN A 404 -19.02 -29.98 25.65
N ALA A 405 -19.64 -30.19 26.80
CA ALA A 405 -20.32 -29.13 27.57
C ALA A 405 -20.13 -29.37 29.07
N GLU A 406 -20.19 -28.26 29.80
CA GLU A 406 -20.13 -28.32 31.28
C GLU A 406 -20.85 -27.08 31.84
N TYR A 407 -21.32 -27.20 33.08
CA TYR A 407 -21.77 -26.07 33.88
C TYR A 407 -20.71 -25.73 34.95
N GLU A 408 -20.15 -24.56 34.84
CA GLU A 408 -19.13 -24.07 35.75
C GLU A 408 -19.78 -23.31 36.92
N PHE A 409 -20.04 -24.00 38.03
CA PHE A 409 -20.76 -23.48 39.19
C PHE A 409 -20.08 -22.23 39.79
N ILE A 410 -18.75 -22.19 39.84
CA ILE A 410 -17.98 -21.07 40.47
C ILE A 410 -18.22 -19.78 39.73
N ASN A 411 -18.28 -19.84 38.41
CA ASN A 411 -18.45 -18.65 37.54
C ASN A 411 -19.89 -18.51 37.03
N ASN A 412 -20.80 -19.40 37.40
CA ASN A 412 -22.21 -19.43 37.00
C ASN A 412 -22.39 -19.30 35.44
N ARG A 413 -21.74 -20.18 34.71
CA ARG A 413 -21.74 -20.20 33.23
C ARG A 413 -21.68 -21.60 32.63
#